data_bcdeec911c64098103a2fc37b5b3e346
#
_entry.id   bcdeec911c64098103a2fc37b5b3e346
#
_cell.length_a   1.000
_cell.length_b   1.000
_cell.length_c   1.000
_cell.angle_alpha   90.00
_cell.angle_beta   90.00
_cell.angle_gamma   90.00
#
_symmetry.space_group_name_H-M   'P 1'
#
loop_
_entity.id
_entity.type
_entity.pdbx_description
1 polymer ?
#
loop_
_entity_poly.entity_id
_entity_poly.type
_entity_poly.pdbx_seq_one_letter_code
_entity_poly.pdbx_strand_id
1 'polypeptide(L)'
;MYMDEYKRWLEAELEDFDLKAELLKIEGDEDAIADRFAVALQFGTAGLRGTLGAGTNRMNIWVVRQATQGIADWVKTQGGTQTVAIAYDSRLKGWDFAKAAAGVLAANGIKVRIYDALNPVPALSFATRYYNCNAGIMVTASHNPAK
;
A
#
# COMPACT_ATOMS: atom_id res chain seq x y z
N MET A 1 -17.42 -7.70 13.24
CA MET A 1 -16.42 -7.16 14.18
C MET A 1 -15.03 -7.70 13.81
N TYR A 2 -13.94 -7.39 14.54
CA TYR A 2 -12.58 -7.75 14.14
C TYR A 2 -12.34 -9.27 13.97
N MET A 3 -13.03 -10.11 14.74
CA MET A 3 -12.97 -11.57 14.59
C MET A 3 -13.56 -12.06 13.25
N ASP A 4 -14.59 -11.40 12.74
CA ASP A 4 -15.18 -11.77 11.45
C ASP A 4 -14.25 -11.37 10.32
N GLU A 5 -13.57 -10.24 10.47
CA GLU A 5 -12.53 -9.79 9.52
C GLU A 5 -11.33 -10.75 9.51
N TYR A 6 -10.86 -11.19 10.68
CA TYR A 6 -9.80 -12.20 10.78
C TYR A 6 -10.19 -13.51 10.07
N LYS A 7 -11.42 -14.01 10.30
CA LYS A 7 -11.91 -15.22 9.64
C LYS A 7 -11.99 -15.05 8.12
N ARG A 8 -12.49 -13.90 7.67
CA ARG A 8 -12.55 -13.57 6.24
C ARG A 8 -11.16 -13.61 5.59
N TRP A 9 -10.14 -13.10 6.28
CA TRP A 9 -8.76 -13.16 5.79
C TRP A 9 -8.19 -14.57 5.79
N LEU A 10 -8.55 -15.41 6.77
CA LEU A 10 -8.15 -16.82 6.78
C LEU A 10 -8.76 -17.63 5.63
N GLU A 11 -9.98 -17.32 5.24
CA GLU A 11 -10.70 -18.01 4.14
C GLU A 11 -10.27 -17.49 2.76
N ALA A 12 -9.76 -16.27 2.67
CA ALA A 12 -9.35 -15.66 1.41
C ALA A 12 -8.11 -16.33 0.81
N GLU A 13 -8.06 -16.37 -0.51
CA GLU A 13 -6.84 -16.67 -1.25
C GLU A 13 -5.91 -15.46 -1.21
N LEU A 14 -4.94 -15.49 -0.30
CA LEU A 14 -3.94 -14.43 -0.17
C LEU A 14 -2.79 -14.70 -1.14
N GLU A 15 -2.50 -13.75 -2.01
CA GLU A 15 -1.39 -13.83 -2.98
C GLU A 15 -0.02 -13.93 -2.30
N ASP A 16 0.08 -13.40 -1.09
CA ASP A 16 1.28 -13.42 -0.27
C ASP A 16 1.16 -14.54 0.78
N PHE A 17 1.86 -15.64 0.56
CA PHE A 17 1.82 -16.82 1.44
C PHE A 17 2.25 -16.53 2.87
N ASP A 18 3.13 -15.55 3.07
CA ASP A 18 3.62 -15.17 4.40
C ASP A 18 2.46 -14.65 5.26
N LEU A 19 1.52 -13.93 4.67
CA LEU A 19 0.36 -13.38 5.39
C LEU A 19 -0.53 -14.51 5.95
N LYS A 20 -0.74 -15.57 5.19
CA LYS A 20 -1.52 -16.73 5.64
C LYS A 20 -0.85 -17.44 6.81
N ALA A 21 0.47 -17.65 6.70
CA ALA A 21 1.25 -18.27 7.77
C ALA A 21 1.24 -17.43 9.06
N GLU A 22 1.28 -16.09 8.95
CA GLU A 22 1.15 -15.19 10.09
C GLU A 22 -0.22 -15.31 10.77
N LEU A 23 -1.31 -15.39 9.99
CA LEU A 23 -2.66 -15.50 10.53
C LEU A 23 -2.87 -16.82 11.29
N LEU A 24 -2.33 -17.92 10.76
CA LEU A 24 -2.40 -19.21 11.44
C LEU A 24 -1.63 -19.23 12.77
N LYS A 25 -0.52 -18.50 12.87
CA LYS A 25 0.28 -18.42 14.10
C LYS A 25 -0.43 -17.71 15.26
N ILE A 26 -1.37 -16.83 14.96
CA ILE A 26 -2.12 -16.06 15.97
C ILE A 26 -3.52 -16.66 16.23
N GLU A 27 -3.81 -17.83 15.68
CA GLU A 27 -5.09 -18.50 15.92
C GLU A 27 -5.30 -18.77 17.41
N GLY A 28 -6.42 -18.29 17.95
CA GLY A 28 -6.73 -18.38 19.37
C GLY A 28 -6.12 -17.30 20.27
N ASP A 29 -5.25 -16.44 19.74
CA ASP A 29 -4.71 -15.27 20.45
C ASP A 29 -5.55 -14.04 20.14
N GLU A 30 -6.56 -13.78 20.99
CA GLU A 30 -7.51 -12.66 20.80
C GLU A 30 -6.81 -11.30 20.81
N ASP A 31 -5.79 -11.11 21.64
CA ASP A 31 -5.06 -9.84 21.72
C ASP A 31 -4.27 -9.58 20.44
N ALA A 32 -3.58 -10.59 19.91
CA ALA A 32 -2.85 -10.49 18.66
C ALA A 32 -3.80 -10.28 17.47
N ILE A 33 -4.98 -10.90 17.47
CA ILE A 33 -5.99 -10.70 16.44
C ILE A 33 -6.57 -9.28 16.52
N ALA A 34 -6.92 -8.81 17.72
CA ALA A 34 -7.43 -7.46 17.93
C ALA A 34 -6.43 -6.39 17.50
N ASP A 35 -5.15 -6.54 17.83
CA ASP A 35 -4.08 -5.61 17.42
C ASP A 35 -3.98 -5.47 15.89
N ARG A 36 -4.29 -6.51 15.15
CA ARG A 36 -4.22 -6.54 13.67
C ARG A 36 -5.51 -6.12 12.96
N PHE A 37 -6.67 -6.32 13.59
CA PHE A 37 -7.96 -6.20 12.91
C PHE A 37 -8.98 -5.27 13.58
N ALA A 38 -8.76 -4.85 14.83
CA ALA A 38 -9.73 -4.00 15.54
C ALA A 38 -9.87 -2.59 14.92
N VAL A 39 -8.81 -2.11 14.29
CA VAL A 39 -8.78 -0.85 13.55
C VAL A 39 -8.16 -1.03 12.17
N ALA A 40 -8.48 -0.14 11.26
CA ALA A 40 -7.79 -0.05 9.97
C ALA A 40 -6.61 0.92 10.06
N LEU A 41 -5.55 0.62 9.31
CA LEU A 41 -4.41 1.51 9.18
C LEU A 41 -4.86 2.84 8.58
N GLN A 42 -4.46 3.94 9.22
CA GLN A 42 -4.89 5.28 8.86
C GLN A 42 -3.77 6.13 8.28
N PHE A 43 -4.12 7.04 7.36
CA PHE A 43 -3.19 8.05 6.88
C PHE A 43 -2.85 9.03 8.00
N GLY A 44 -1.55 9.17 8.26
CA GLY A 44 -1.01 10.25 9.06
C GLY A 44 -0.53 11.42 8.19
N THR A 45 0.04 12.44 8.82
CA THR A 45 0.58 13.63 8.13
C THR A 45 1.65 13.28 7.10
N ALA A 46 2.44 12.24 7.36
CA ALA A 46 3.54 11.79 6.49
C ALA A 46 3.18 10.58 5.63
N GLY A 47 1.90 10.31 5.41
CA GLY A 47 1.42 9.19 4.61
C GLY A 47 0.93 8.00 5.41
N LEU A 48 0.64 6.90 4.73
CA LEU A 48 0.23 5.64 5.32
C LEU A 48 1.45 4.89 5.86
N ARG A 49 1.46 4.59 7.15
CA ARG A 49 2.61 3.97 7.82
C ARG A 49 2.14 2.87 8.78
N GLY A 50 2.85 1.75 8.78
CA GLY A 50 2.54 0.61 9.66
C GLY A 50 3.60 -0.47 9.58
N THR A 51 3.54 -1.40 10.51
CA THR A 51 4.35 -2.61 10.50
C THR A 51 3.89 -3.52 9.36
N LEU A 52 4.83 -4.19 8.68
CA LEU A 52 4.51 -5.20 7.68
C LEU A 52 3.78 -6.39 8.32
N GLY A 53 2.81 -6.95 7.64
CA GLY A 53 2.13 -8.16 8.07
C GLY A 53 0.67 -8.27 7.68
N ALA A 54 0.04 -9.35 8.12
CA ALA A 54 -1.37 -9.63 7.87
C ALA A 54 -2.27 -8.81 8.81
N GLY A 55 -3.34 -8.25 8.26
CA GLY A 55 -4.35 -7.51 8.98
C GLY A 55 -4.63 -6.13 8.40
N THR A 56 -5.77 -5.56 8.77
CA THR A 56 -6.21 -4.23 8.34
C THR A 56 -5.39 -3.11 8.99
N ASN A 57 -4.79 -3.37 10.15
CA ASN A 57 -3.89 -2.46 10.88
C ASN A 57 -2.40 -2.77 10.59
N ARG A 58 -2.11 -3.34 9.43
CA ARG A 58 -0.74 -3.68 8.98
C ARG A 58 -0.52 -3.19 7.55
N MET A 59 0.75 -2.98 7.20
CA MET A 59 1.13 -2.68 5.83
C MET A 59 1.27 -3.98 5.04
N ASN A 60 0.44 -4.14 4.02
CA ASN A 60 0.43 -5.27 3.10
C ASN A 60 -0.18 -4.84 1.75
N ILE A 61 -0.15 -5.73 0.77
CA ILE A 61 -0.65 -5.41 -0.58
C ILE A 61 -2.13 -5.05 -0.62
N TRP A 62 -2.95 -5.62 0.26
CA TRP A 62 -4.39 -5.33 0.33
C TRP A 62 -4.65 -3.91 0.82
N VAL A 63 -3.95 -3.51 1.88
CA VAL A 63 -4.03 -2.15 2.44
C VAL A 63 -3.47 -1.13 1.45
N VAL A 64 -2.38 -1.46 0.75
CA VAL A 64 -1.84 -0.62 -0.33
C VAL A 64 -2.84 -0.47 -1.48
N ARG A 65 -3.49 -1.56 -1.91
CA ARG A 65 -4.53 -1.52 -2.94
C ARG A 65 -5.71 -0.65 -2.53
N GLN A 66 -6.19 -0.80 -1.30
CA GLN A 66 -7.30 -0.01 -0.77
C GLN A 66 -6.95 1.48 -0.73
N ALA A 67 -5.78 1.83 -0.22
CA ALA A 67 -5.30 3.20 -0.18
C ALA A 67 -5.14 3.79 -1.60
N THR A 68 -4.63 2.99 -2.53
CA THR A 68 -4.44 3.40 -3.92
C THR A 68 -5.78 3.58 -4.65
N GLN A 69 -6.80 2.79 -4.31
CA GLN A 69 -8.14 3.01 -4.85
C GLN A 69 -8.68 4.39 -4.45
N GLY A 70 -8.47 4.82 -3.21
CA GLY A 70 -8.83 6.19 -2.78
C GLY A 70 -8.10 7.27 -3.58
N ILE A 71 -6.81 7.05 -3.90
CA ILE A 71 -6.05 7.97 -4.78
C ILE A 71 -6.65 7.96 -6.20
N ALA A 72 -6.98 6.79 -6.73
CA ALA A 72 -7.58 6.65 -8.05
C ALA A 72 -8.92 7.39 -8.14
N ASP A 73 -9.77 7.24 -7.15
CA ASP A 73 -11.06 7.92 -7.08
C ASP A 73 -10.89 9.43 -7.03
N TRP A 74 -9.93 9.92 -6.24
CA TRP A 74 -9.60 11.34 -6.20
C TRP A 74 -9.06 11.84 -7.55
N VAL A 75 -8.12 11.14 -8.19
CA VAL A 75 -7.54 11.53 -9.49
C VAL A 75 -8.63 11.67 -10.56
N LYS A 76 -9.62 10.77 -10.56
CA LYS A 76 -10.76 10.84 -11.50
C LYS A 76 -11.60 12.09 -11.35
N THR A 77 -11.63 12.70 -10.16
CA THR A 77 -12.33 13.96 -9.93
C THR A 77 -11.54 15.18 -10.38
N GLN A 78 -10.23 15.01 -10.65
CA GLN A 78 -9.34 16.09 -11.09
C GLN A 78 -9.31 16.19 -12.61
N GLY A 79 -9.11 17.38 -13.09
CA GLY A 79 -8.74 17.60 -14.49
C GLY A 79 -7.30 17.22 -14.78
N GLY A 80 -6.83 17.43 -15.98
CA GLY A 80 -5.44 17.24 -16.37
C GLY A 80 -5.17 15.88 -17.01
N THR A 81 -3.95 15.37 -16.83
CA THR A 81 -3.46 14.20 -17.56
C THR A 81 -3.96 12.86 -17.04
N GLN A 82 -4.58 12.84 -15.86
CA GLN A 82 -4.94 11.64 -15.12
C GLN A 82 -3.78 10.64 -15.07
N THR A 83 -2.63 11.14 -14.66
CA THR A 83 -1.38 10.39 -14.60
C THR A 83 -0.86 10.39 -13.16
N VAL A 84 -0.35 9.25 -12.70
CA VAL A 84 0.29 9.11 -11.39
C VAL A 84 1.70 8.54 -11.58
N ALA A 85 2.68 9.16 -10.94
CA ALA A 85 4.04 8.67 -10.90
C ALA A 85 4.25 7.81 -9.64
N ILE A 86 5.04 6.74 -9.75
CA ILE A 86 5.38 5.86 -8.63
C ILE A 86 6.88 5.67 -8.59
N ALA A 87 7.45 5.83 -7.39
CA ALA A 87 8.82 5.46 -7.08
C ALA A 87 8.87 4.60 -5.81
N TYR A 88 9.93 3.86 -5.65
CA TYR A 88 10.17 2.99 -4.51
C TYR A 88 11.65 2.91 -4.19
N ASP A 89 11.97 2.62 -2.94
CA ASP A 89 13.33 2.43 -2.48
C ASP A 89 13.66 0.95 -2.22
N SER A 90 14.81 0.66 -1.62
CA SER A 90 15.34 -0.68 -1.41
C SER A 90 14.66 -1.47 -0.26
N ARG A 91 13.59 -0.96 0.32
CA ARG A 91 12.91 -1.61 1.44
C ARG A 91 12.22 -2.88 1.01
N LEU A 92 12.10 -3.82 1.97
CA LEU A 92 11.34 -5.05 1.80
C LEU A 92 9.94 -4.76 1.24
N LYS A 93 9.54 -5.53 0.23
CA LYS A 93 8.26 -5.38 -0.48
C LYS A 93 8.03 -4.04 -1.19
N GLY A 94 9.06 -3.19 -1.30
CA GLY A 94 8.95 -1.90 -1.99
C GLY A 94 8.44 -2.04 -3.42
N TRP A 95 9.02 -2.96 -4.18
CA TRP A 95 8.58 -3.27 -5.53
C TRP A 95 7.17 -3.88 -5.58
N ASP A 96 6.86 -4.83 -4.68
CA ASP A 96 5.55 -5.49 -4.64
C ASP A 96 4.43 -4.49 -4.38
N PHE A 97 4.64 -3.55 -3.45
CA PHE A 97 3.68 -2.48 -3.16
C PHE A 97 3.55 -1.48 -4.30
N ALA A 98 4.67 -1.08 -4.91
CA ALA A 98 4.65 -0.20 -6.08
C ALA A 98 3.90 -0.84 -7.26
N LYS A 99 4.12 -2.11 -7.51
CA LYS A 99 3.42 -2.89 -8.53
C LYS A 99 1.94 -3.05 -8.23
N ALA A 100 1.58 -3.32 -6.96
CA ALA A 100 0.18 -3.42 -6.54
C ALA A 100 -0.55 -2.08 -6.74
N ALA A 101 0.06 -0.97 -6.36
CA ALA A 101 -0.48 0.37 -6.60
C ALA A 101 -0.63 0.67 -8.10
N ALA A 102 0.38 0.36 -8.90
CA ALA A 102 0.32 0.53 -10.36
C ALA A 102 -0.84 -0.25 -10.98
N GLY A 103 -1.08 -1.47 -10.54
CA GLY A 103 -2.18 -2.31 -11.00
C GLY A 103 -3.56 -1.71 -10.72
N VAL A 104 -3.77 -1.19 -9.52
CA VAL A 104 -5.03 -0.51 -9.14
C VAL A 104 -5.26 0.73 -10.00
N LEU A 105 -4.26 1.58 -10.17
CA LEU A 105 -4.37 2.78 -10.99
C LEU A 105 -4.67 2.44 -12.44
N ALA A 106 -3.96 1.48 -13.01
CA ALA A 106 -4.17 1.04 -14.40
C ALA A 106 -5.58 0.45 -14.60
N ALA A 107 -6.08 -0.35 -13.66
CA ALA A 107 -7.43 -0.89 -13.69
C ALA A 107 -8.51 0.21 -13.62
N ASN A 108 -8.19 1.36 -13.06
CA ASN A 108 -9.05 2.54 -13.04
C ASN A 108 -8.89 3.44 -14.28
N GLY A 109 -8.10 3.03 -15.27
CA GLY A 109 -7.86 3.82 -16.48
C GLY A 109 -6.89 4.99 -16.31
N ILE A 110 -6.18 5.05 -15.19
CA ILE A 110 -5.21 6.10 -14.88
C ILE A 110 -3.86 5.69 -15.47
N LYS A 111 -3.20 6.63 -16.14
CA LYS A 111 -1.87 6.42 -16.69
C LYS A 111 -0.85 6.34 -15.56
N VAL A 112 -0.05 5.29 -15.54
CA VAL A 112 0.99 5.09 -14.52
C VAL A 112 2.37 5.29 -15.13
N ARG A 113 3.22 6.01 -14.42
CA ARG A 113 4.64 6.14 -14.68
C ARG A 113 5.39 5.61 -13.46
N ILE A 114 5.92 4.41 -13.59
CA ILE A 114 6.68 3.74 -12.52
C ILE A 114 8.16 3.69 -12.91
N TYR A 115 9.04 3.98 -11.96
CA TYR A 115 10.47 3.80 -12.16
C TYR A 115 10.80 2.30 -12.25
N ASP A 116 11.70 1.97 -13.15
CA ASP A 116 12.23 0.60 -13.37
C ASP A 116 13.38 0.25 -12.41
N ALA A 117 13.85 1.23 -11.64
CA ALA A 117 14.92 1.09 -10.66
C ALA A 117 14.59 1.86 -9.39
N LEU A 118 15.35 1.58 -8.33
CA LEU A 118 15.24 2.28 -7.04
C LEU A 118 15.51 3.78 -7.21
N ASN A 119 14.62 4.61 -6.69
CA ASN A 119 14.77 6.05 -6.79
C ASN A 119 14.37 6.74 -5.47
N PRO A 120 15.06 7.84 -5.11
CA PRO A 120 14.73 8.61 -3.92
C PRO A 120 13.53 9.53 -4.15
N VAL A 121 12.94 10.01 -3.05
CA VAL A 121 11.79 10.93 -3.06
C VAL A 121 11.96 12.14 -3.99
N PRO A 122 13.13 12.81 -4.05
CA PRO A 122 13.31 13.92 -4.98
C PRO A 122 13.12 13.57 -6.46
N ALA A 123 13.47 12.34 -6.86
CA ALA A 123 13.26 11.86 -8.23
C ALA A 123 11.77 11.75 -8.54
N LEU A 124 10.97 11.24 -7.60
CA LEU A 124 9.51 11.22 -7.73
C LEU A 124 8.92 12.63 -7.84
N SER A 125 9.35 13.54 -6.97
CA SER A 125 8.90 14.93 -7.00
C SER A 125 9.24 15.62 -8.34
N PHE A 126 10.39 15.33 -8.92
CA PHE A 126 10.75 15.79 -10.26
C PHE A 126 9.83 15.19 -11.33
N ALA A 127 9.63 13.87 -11.30
CA ALA A 127 8.82 13.16 -12.29
C ALA A 127 7.35 13.64 -12.31
N THR A 128 6.76 13.92 -11.13
CA THR A 128 5.39 14.43 -11.05
C THR A 128 5.22 15.75 -11.78
N ARG A 129 6.18 16.64 -11.67
CA ARG A 129 6.19 17.93 -12.37
C ARG A 129 6.54 17.78 -13.84
N TYR A 130 7.59 17.03 -14.16
CA TYR A 130 8.07 16.85 -15.53
C TYR A 130 7.01 16.19 -16.43
N TYR A 131 6.29 15.21 -15.93
CA TYR A 131 5.24 14.51 -16.66
C TYR A 131 3.84 15.09 -16.42
N ASN A 132 3.73 16.20 -15.69
CA ASN A 132 2.47 16.83 -15.34
C ASN A 132 1.47 15.85 -14.70
N CYS A 133 1.94 15.06 -13.74
CA CYS A 133 1.13 14.06 -13.04
C CYS A 133 0.18 14.73 -12.04
N ASN A 134 -1.00 14.13 -11.85
CA ASN A 134 -1.97 14.54 -10.84
C ASN A 134 -1.50 14.21 -9.41
N ALA A 135 -0.75 13.10 -9.27
CA ALA A 135 -0.22 12.66 -7.99
C ALA A 135 1.09 11.88 -8.16
N GLY A 136 1.78 11.68 -7.05
CA GLY A 136 2.93 10.77 -6.94
C GLY A 136 2.79 9.87 -5.72
N ILE A 137 3.23 8.62 -5.85
CA ILE A 137 3.28 7.64 -4.77
C ILE A 137 4.73 7.26 -4.53
N MET A 138 5.21 7.43 -3.31
CA MET A 138 6.51 6.96 -2.87
C MET A 138 6.35 5.80 -1.90
N VAL A 139 6.89 4.66 -2.26
CA VAL A 139 6.96 3.49 -1.38
C VAL A 139 8.31 3.50 -0.67
N THR A 140 8.30 3.87 0.60
CA THR A 140 9.51 4.03 1.41
C THR A 140 9.20 3.90 2.90
N ALA A 141 10.18 3.50 3.69
CA ALA A 141 10.15 3.65 5.14
C ALA A 141 10.90 4.91 5.61
N SER A 142 11.27 5.82 4.69
CA SER A 142 12.09 6.99 4.95
C SER A 142 13.44 6.57 5.59
N HIS A 143 13.86 7.25 6.65
CA HIS A 143 15.07 6.93 7.43
C HIS A 143 14.77 6.19 8.74
N ASN A 144 13.54 5.70 8.93
CA ASN A 144 13.18 4.96 10.12
C ASN A 144 13.92 3.60 10.17
N PRO A 145 14.34 3.15 11.35
CA PRO A 145 14.88 1.81 11.52
C PRO A 145 13.89 0.73 11.06
N ALA A 146 14.40 -0.36 10.52
CA ALA A 146 13.59 -1.56 10.31
C ALA A 146 13.09 -2.08 11.67
N LYS A 147 11.82 -2.37 11.78
CA LYS A 147 11.21 -3.01 12.95
C LYS A 147 10.74 -4.38 12.55
#